data_c93077b611ca55a4efadcb7fa81c1383
#
_entry.id   c93077b611ca55a4efadcb7fa81c1383
#
_cell.length_a   1.000
_cell.length_b   1.000
_cell.length_c   1.000
_cell.angle_alpha   90.00
_cell.angle_beta   90.00
_cell.angle_gamma   90.00
#
_symmetry.space_group_name_H-M   'P 1'
#
loop_
_entity.id
_entity.type
_entity.pdbx_description
1 polymer ?
#
loop_
_entity_poly.entity_id
_entity_poly.type
_entity_poly.pdbx_seq_one_letter_code
_entity_poly.pdbx_strand_id
1 'polypeptide(L)'
;MASYRVREGSITAADSFTALTSLYGQSTTGSVQVPAGTSAIVGIIASVSHDSATNGAATFAVQLTGDGLSEQQTMTVGSQGVDGTPASNGMTNMPFALDVAIPVTASNQVAIAVGMDVDVGSAQAAVTLVFA
;
A
#
# COMPACT_ATOMS: atom_id res chain seq x y z
N MET A 1 12.28 5.45 -18.87
CA MET A 1 11.55 6.51 -18.15
C MET A 1 10.67 5.88 -17.09
N ALA A 2 10.70 6.38 -15.87
CA ALA A 2 9.86 5.87 -14.79
C ALA A 2 8.44 6.41 -14.91
N SER A 3 7.46 5.57 -14.59
CA SER A 3 6.05 5.93 -14.51
C SER A 3 5.53 5.64 -13.12
N TYR A 4 4.68 6.51 -12.60
CA TYR A 4 4.12 6.42 -11.25
C TYR A 4 2.64 6.11 -11.32
N ARG A 5 2.18 5.21 -10.47
CA ARG A 5 0.75 4.90 -10.27
C ARG A 5 0.47 4.84 -8.78
N VAL A 6 -0.57 5.54 -8.36
CA VAL A 6 -0.94 5.65 -6.95
C VAL A 6 -2.37 5.16 -6.72
N ARG A 7 -2.58 4.55 -5.57
CA ARG A 7 -3.91 4.27 -5.00
C ARG A 7 -3.89 4.58 -3.52
N GLU A 8 -5.03 4.98 -3.01
CA GLU A 8 -5.26 5.31 -1.62
C GLU A 8 -6.57 4.71 -1.12
N GLY A 9 -6.73 4.63 0.19
CA GLY A 9 -7.95 4.13 0.80
C GLY A 9 -7.84 3.95 2.30
N SER A 10 -8.99 3.64 2.91
CA SER A 10 -9.10 3.37 4.34
C SER A 10 -8.89 1.89 4.62
N ILE A 11 -8.23 1.60 5.74
CA ILE A 11 -8.05 0.24 6.27
C ILE A 11 -8.91 0.17 7.53
N THR A 12 -9.80 -0.81 7.60
CA THR A 12 -10.82 -0.87 8.67
C THR A 12 -10.81 -2.17 9.48
N ALA A 13 -9.99 -3.14 9.12
CA ALA A 13 -9.97 -4.43 9.80
C ALA A 13 -8.55 -4.97 9.95
N ALA A 14 -8.27 -5.57 11.10
CA ALA A 14 -7.03 -6.31 11.34
C ALA A 14 -7.01 -7.66 10.60
N ASP A 15 -5.83 -8.21 10.45
CA ASP A 15 -5.58 -9.53 9.86
C ASP A 15 -6.18 -9.75 8.46
N SER A 16 -6.38 -8.66 7.73
CA SER A 16 -6.88 -8.73 6.35
C SER A 16 -6.28 -7.61 5.50
N PHE A 17 -6.21 -7.84 4.19
CA PHE A 17 -5.78 -6.82 3.24
C PHE A 17 -7.00 -6.13 2.66
N THR A 18 -6.97 -4.81 2.67
CA THR A 18 -8.00 -3.95 2.09
C THR A 18 -7.50 -3.36 0.78
N ALA A 19 -8.23 -3.56 -0.29
CA ALA A 19 -7.88 -2.99 -1.59
C ALA A 19 -7.96 -1.46 -1.56
N LEU A 20 -6.93 -0.81 -2.10
CA LEU A 20 -6.91 0.64 -2.26
C LEU A 20 -7.58 0.99 -3.59
N THR A 21 -8.70 1.69 -3.54
CA THR A 21 -9.58 1.90 -4.70
C THR A 21 -9.80 3.37 -5.06
N SER A 22 -9.13 4.28 -4.37
CA SER A 22 -9.34 5.71 -4.56
C SER A 22 -8.11 6.41 -5.13
N LEU A 23 -8.35 7.55 -5.75
CA LEU A 23 -7.35 8.51 -6.18
C LEU A 23 -7.92 9.91 -5.94
N TYR A 24 -7.28 10.70 -5.08
CA TYR A 24 -7.78 12.01 -4.63
C TYR A 24 -9.21 11.95 -4.09
N GLY A 25 -9.50 10.90 -3.29
CA GLY A 25 -10.83 10.70 -2.72
C GLY A 25 -11.91 10.27 -3.71
N GLN A 26 -11.58 10.08 -4.97
CA GLN A 26 -12.51 9.59 -5.99
C GLN A 26 -12.35 8.11 -6.21
N SER A 27 -13.44 7.38 -6.29
CA SER A 27 -13.43 5.94 -6.57
C SER A 27 -12.85 5.65 -7.94
N THR A 28 -12.03 4.60 -7.99
CA THR A 28 -11.45 4.06 -9.22
C THR A 28 -11.77 2.57 -9.36
N THR A 29 -11.27 1.94 -10.39
CA THR A 29 -11.38 0.48 -10.55
C THR A 29 -10.54 -0.33 -9.55
N GLY A 30 -9.75 0.33 -8.71
CA GLY A 30 -8.93 -0.31 -7.69
C GLY A 30 -7.60 -0.84 -8.17
N SER A 31 -7.51 -1.34 -9.38
CA SER A 31 -6.25 -1.78 -9.98
C SER A 31 -5.58 -0.65 -10.75
N VAL A 32 -4.26 -0.75 -10.91
CA VAL A 32 -3.50 0.10 -11.81
C VAL A 32 -3.08 -0.70 -13.03
N GLN A 33 -3.17 -0.09 -14.19
CA GLN A 33 -2.64 -0.70 -15.41
C GLN A 33 -1.13 -0.52 -15.46
N VAL A 34 -0.41 -1.61 -15.72
CA VAL A 34 1.03 -1.55 -15.96
C VAL A 34 1.28 -0.69 -17.19
N PRO A 35 2.07 0.39 -17.09
CA PRO A 35 2.29 1.28 -18.21
C PRO A 35 2.98 0.60 -19.39
N ALA A 36 2.58 0.98 -20.61
CA ALA A 36 3.25 0.50 -21.80
C ALA A 36 4.74 0.84 -21.80
N GLY A 37 5.56 -0.07 -22.27
CA GLY A 37 7.01 0.12 -22.33
C GLY A 37 7.75 -0.07 -21.01
N THR A 38 7.04 -0.48 -19.94
CA THR A 38 7.67 -0.85 -18.67
C THR A 38 7.67 -2.37 -18.50
N SER A 39 8.62 -2.90 -17.75
CA SER A 39 8.78 -4.33 -17.53
C SER A 39 8.95 -4.71 -16.05
N ALA A 40 9.04 -3.73 -15.16
CA ALA A 40 9.24 -4.00 -13.75
C ALA A 40 8.71 -2.90 -12.84
N ILE A 41 8.34 -3.27 -11.62
CA ILE A 41 8.22 -2.34 -10.49
C ILE A 41 9.60 -2.22 -9.88
N VAL A 42 10.14 -1.02 -9.82
CA VAL A 42 11.48 -0.72 -9.32
C VAL A 42 11.48 0.01 -7.99
N GLY A 43 10.33 0.49 -7.55
CA GLY A 43 10.19 1.17 -6.26
C GLY A 43 8.75 1.21 -5.79
N ILE A 44 8.59 1.33 -4.49
CA ILE A 44 7.31 1.46 -3.80
C ILE A 44 7.44 2.60 -2.79
N ILE A 45 6.47 3.49 -2.80
CA ILE A 45 6.34 4.54 -1.80
C ILE A 45 5.02 4.29 -1.07
N ALA A 46 5.10 3.92 0.19
CA ALA A 46 3.93 3.61 0.98
C ALA A 46 3.84 4.53 2.20
N SER A 47 2.65 5.01 2.49
CA SER A 47 2.34 5.84 3.63
C SER A 47 1.07 5.33 4.30
N VAL A 48 1.12 5.13 5.61
CA VAL A 48 -0.04 4.76 6.41
C VAL A 48 -0.12 5.72 7.58
N SER A 49 -1.26 6.38 7.74
CA SER A 49 -1.60 7.17 8.92
C SER A 49 -2.76 6.52 9.64
N HIS A 50 -2.78 6.61 10.95
CA HIS A 50 -3.87 6.07 11.75
C HIS A 50 -4.20 6.97 12.94
N ASP A 51 -5.45 6.89 13.36
CA ASP A 51 -5.98 7.57 14.52
C ASP A 51 -6.54 6.49 15.46
N SER A 52 -5.95 6.36 16.64
CA SER A 52 -6.35 5.34 17.60
C SER A 52 -6.59 5.94 18.96
N ALA A 53 -7.68 5.53 19.57
CA ALA A 53 -7.99 5.82 20.97
C ALA A 53 -7.53 4.72 21.93
N THR A 54 -6.82 3.71 21.45
CA THR A 54 -6.30 2.61 22.25
C THR A 54 -4.79 2.49 22.07
N ASN A 55 -4.11 2.10 23.15
CA ASN A 55 -2.70 1.78 23.09
C ASN A 55 -2.48 0.54 22.23
N GLY A 56 -1.48 0.55 21.42
CA GLY A 56 -1.16 -0.60 20.62
C GLY A 56 0.01 -0.37 19.68
N ALA A 57 0.42 -1.43 19.03
CA ALA A 57 1.39 -1.39 17.96
C ALA A 57 0.89 -2.27 16.82
N ALA A 58 0.99 -1.79 15.61
CA ALA A 58 0.61 -2.53 14.43
C ALA A 58 1.73 -2.56 13.41
N THR A 59 1.83 -3.67 12.70
CA THR A 59 2.67 -3.78 11.51
C THR A 59 1.79 -3.65 10.29
N PHE A 60 2.20 -2.80 9.37
CA PHE A 60 1.49 -2.59 8.10
C PHE A 60 2.24 -3.27 6.96
N ALA A 61 1.49 -3.85 6.05
CA ALA A 61 2.05 -4.51 4.88
C ALA A 61 1.30 -4.09 3.60
N VAL A 62 2.04 -4.03 2.50
CA VAL A 62 1.51 -3.84 1.15
C VAL A 62 1.44 -5.20 0.47
N GLN A 63 0.32 -5.49 -0.16
CA GLN A 63 0.14 -6.68 -0.98
C GLN A 63 -0.15 -6.25 -2.42
N LEU A 64 0.56 -6.85 -3.36
CA LEU A 64 0.37 -6.66 -4.78
C LEU A 64 -0.11 -7.97 -5.40
N THR A 65 -1.21 -7.90 -6.15
CA THR A 65 -1.82 -9.04 -6.85
C THR A 65 -2.22 -8.65 -8.27
N GLY A 66 -2.66 -9.59 -9.05
CA GLY A 66 -3.21 -9.34 -10.37
C GLY A 66 -2.40 -10.00 -11.49
N ASP A 67 -2.97 -9.99 -12.69
CA ASP A 67 -2.39 -10.61 -13.88
C ASP A 67 -1.18 -9.86 -14.46
N GLY A 68 -0.92 -8.66 -13.97
CA GLY A 68 0.31 -7.92 -14.24
C GLY A 68 1.54 -8.51 -13.56
N LEU A 69 1.36 -9.40 -12.57
CA LEU A 69 2.43 -10.05 -11.81
C LEU A 69 2.44 -11.55 -12.09
N SER A 70 3.62 -12.18 -12.04
CA SER A 70 3.74 -13.63 -12.11
C SER A 70 3.30 -14.32 -10.82
N GLU A 71 3.42 -13.65 -9.69
CA GLU A 71 3.01 -14.15 -8.37
C GLU A 71 2.67 -12.97 -7.44
N GLN A 72 1.88 -13.26 -6.41
CA GLN A 72 1.56 -12.29 -5.37
C GLN A 72 2.82 -11.85 -4.62
N GLN A 73 2.91 -10.55 -4.33
CA GLN A 73 3.96 -9.96 -3.51
C GLN A 73 3.37 -9.40 -2.22
N THR A 74 4.05 -9.61 -1.11
CA THR A 74 3.68 -9.03 0.19
C THR A 74 4.92 -8.47 0.86
N MET A 75 4.86 -7.21 1.27
CA MET A 75 6.00 -6.49 1.84
C MET A 75 5.58 -5.73 3.09
N THR A 76 6.36 -5.83 4.16
CA THR A 76 6.14 -5.01 5.35
C THR A 76 6.55 -3.58 5.08
N VAL A 77 5.65 -2.65 5.37
CA VAL A 77 5.90 -1.21 5.26
C VAL A 77 6.59 -0.67 6.50
N GLY A 78 6.17 -1.12 7.67
CA GLY A 78 6.73 -0.69 8.93
C GLY A 78 5.83 -1.01 10.11
N SER A 79 6.31 -0.76 11.30
CA SER A 79 5.57 -0.92 12.54
C SER A 79 5.41 0.43 13.23
N GLN A 80 4.27 0.65 13.86
CA GLN A 80 3.96 1.87 14.57
C GLN A 80 3.30 1.55 15.91
N GLY A 81 3.85 2.12 16.98
CA GLY A 81 3.22 2.14 18.29
C GLY A 81 2.35 3.38 18.46
N VAL A 82 1.25 3.25 19.17
CA VAL A 82 0.33 4.35 19.48
C VAL A 82 0.04 4.38 20.97
N ASP A 83 0.13 5.57 21.54
CA ASP A 83 -0.39 5.86 22.88
C ASP A 83 -1.80 6.45 22.73
N GLY A 84 -2.80 5.71 23.15
CA GLY A 84 -4.21 6.08 22.94
C GLY A 84 -4.75 7.11 23.94
N THR A 85 -3.92 7.77 24.75
CA THR A 85 -4.42 8.70 25.78
C THR A 85 -3.70 10.05 25.77
N PRO A 86 -4.27 11.11 25.21
CA PRO A 86 -5.49 11.16 24.40
C PRO A 86 -5.30 10.46 23.05
N ALA A 87 -6.34 10.34 22.25
CA ALA A 87 -6.23 9.72 20.94
C ALA A 87 -5.01 10.27 20.17
N SER A 88 -4.13 9.38 19.75
CA SER A 88 -2.87 9.71 19.11
C SER A 88 -2.89 9.35 17.64
N ASN A 89 -2.26 10.19 16.84
CA ASN A 89 -2.08 9.94 15.42
C ASN A 89 -0.71 9.32 15.18
N GLY A 90 -0.68 8.19 14.52
CA GLY A 90 0.55 7.58 14.05
C GLY A 90 0.71 7.73 12.54
N MET A 91 1.95 7.79 12.08
CA MET A 91 2.26 7.83 10.65
C MET A 91 3.48 6.97 10.37
N THR A 92 3.34 6.13 9.35
CA THR A 92 4.43 5.32 8.81
C THR A 92 4.64 5.69 7.35
N ASN A 93 5.83 6.09 7.01
CA ASN A 93 6.22 6.42 5.64
C ASN A 93 7.44 5.58 5.24
N MET A 94 7.34 4.90 4.13
CA MET A 94 8.41 4.08 3.60
C MET A 94 8.58 4.31 2.09
N PRO A 95 9.39 5.29 1.69
CA PRO A 95 9.90 5.30 0.32
C PRO A 95 11.07 4.33 0.22
N PHE A 96 11.02 3.38 -0.68
CA PHE A 96 12.15 2.50 -0.92
C PHE A 96 12.27 2.09 -2.39
N ALA A 97 13.52 1.99 -2.83
CA ALA A 97 13.87 1.32 -4.07
C ALA A 97 14.02 -0.17 -3.80
N LEU A 98 13.56 -0.99 -4.72
CA LEU A 98 13.68 -2.44 -4.60
C LEU A 98 15.09 -2.88 -4.99
N ASP A 99 15.73 -3.70 -4.15
CA ASP A 99 17.02 -4.33 -4.48
C ASP A 99 16.88 -5.26 -5.68
N VAL A 100 15.73 -5.93 -5.77
CA VAL A 100 15.38 -6.78 -6.90
C VAL A 100 14.05 -6.28 -7.45
N ALA A 101 14.04 -5.85 -8.70
CA ALA A 101 12.84 -5.39 -9.35
C ALA A 101 11.80 -6.51 -9.49
N ILE A 102 10.52 -6.17 -9.34
CA ILE A 102 9.41 -7.10 -9.53
C ILE A 102 9.01 -7.09 -11.00
N PRO A 103 9.17 -8.19 -11.76
CA PRO A 103 8.77 -8.24 -13.16
C PRO A 103 7.27 -8.04 -13.31
N VAL A 104 6.86 -7.30 -14.33
CA VAL A 104 5.45 -7.05 -14.66
C VAL A 104 5.20 -7.24 -16.14
N THR A 105 3.93 -7.50 -16.46
CA THR A 105 3.46 -7.60 -17.85
C THR A 105 2.73 -6.32 -18.22
N ALA A 106 3.26 -5.59 -19.21
CA ALA A 106 2.65 -4.36 -19.72
C ALA A 106 1.20 -4.58 -20.15
N SER A 107 0.37 -3.57 -19.94
CA SER A 107 -1.07 -3.55 -20.23
C SER A 107 -1.95 -4.44 -19.35
N ASN A 108 -1.37 -5.26 -18.49
CA ASN A 108 -2.09 -6.04 -17.50
C ASN A 108 -2.30 -5.21 -16.20
N GLN A 109 -2.99 -5.77 -15.24
CA GLN A 109 -3.42 -5.06 -14.04
C GLN A 109 -2.64 -5.51 -12.81
N VAL A 110 -2.35 -4.54 -11.94
CA VAL A 110 -1.83 -4.78 -10.58
C VAL A 110 -2.78 -4.16 -9.58
N ALA A 111 -3.29 -4.96 -8.67
CA ALA A 111 -4.11 -4.51 -7.55
C ALA A 111 -3.21 -4.25 -6.34
N ILE A 112 -3.50 -3.17 -5.62
CA ILE A 112 -2.76 -2.74 -4.44
C ILE A 112 -3.68 -2.86 -3.24
N ALA A 113 -3.24 -3.56 -2.21
CA ALA A 113 -3.94 -3.65 -0.93
C ALA A 113 -2.98 -3.38 0.21
N VAL A 114 -3.52 -2.91 1.32
CA VAL A 114 -2.76 -2.68 2.56
C VAL A 114 -3.46 -3.40 3.69
N GLY A 115 -2.69 -4.04 4.54
CA GLY A 115 -3.17 -4.72 5.74
C GLY A 115 -2.47 -4.24 6.99
N MET A 116 -3.08 -4.51 8.13
CA MET A 116 -2.50 -4.33 9.47
C MET A 116 -2.73 -5.61 10.28
N ASP A 117 -1.78 -5.94 11.14
CA ASP A 117 -1.86 -7.15 11.98
C ASP A 117 -2.68 -6.95 13.26
N VAL A 118 -2.85 -5.70 13.68
CA VAL A 118 -3.63 -5.33 14.86
C VAL A 118 -4.53 -4.16 14.50
N ASP A 119 -5.76 -4.18 14.97
CA ASP A 119 -6.69 -3.06 14.79
C ASP A 119 -6.25 -1.87 15.67
N VAL A 120 -5.80 -0.81 15.03
CA VAL A 120 -5.43 0.45 15.68
C VAL A 120 -6.44 1.58 15.43
N GLY A 121 -7.66 1.21 15.03
CA GLY A 121 -8.71 2.18 14.69
C GLY A 121 -8.72 2.52 13.22
N SER A 122 -9.12 3.73 12.88
CA SER A 122 -9.15 4.19 11.49
C SER A 122 -7.74 4.40 10.95
N ALA A 123 -7.44 3.80 9.83
CA ALA A 123 -6.19 4.00 9.12
C ALA A 123 -6.43 4.41 7.67
N GLN A 124 -5.55 5.24 7.15
CA GLN A 124 -5.57 5.72 5.77
C GLN A 124 -4.24 5.37 5.13
N ALA A 125 -4.27 4.77 3.97
CA ALA A 125 -3.07 4.37 3.25
C ALA A 125 -3.00 5.01 1.87
N ALA A 126 -1.78 5.27 1.43
CA ALA A 126 -1.48 5.63 0.05
C ALA A 126 -0.24 4.86 -0.39
N VAL A 127 -0.31 4.25 -1.55
CA VAL A 127 0.80 3.49 -2.13
C VAL A 127 1.02 3.94 -3.57
N THR A 128 2.26 4.28 -3.86
CA THR A 128 2.72 4.59 -5.21
C THR A 128 3.66 3.49 -5.69
N LEU A 129 3.36 2.93 -6.85
CA LEU A 129 4.24 2.01 -7.55
C LEU A 129 5.04 2.79 -8.59
N VAL A 130 6.34 2.52 -8.65
CA VAL A 130 7.26 3.10 -9.64
C VAL A 130 7.60 2.01 -10.64
N PHE A 131 7.20 2.22 -11.88
CA PHE A 131 7.46 1.30 -12.99
C PHE A 131 8.59 1.81 -13.88
N ALA A 132 9.40 0.90 -14.36
CA ALA A 132 10.44 1.19 -15.34
C ALA A 132 10.59 0.11 -16.41
#